data_4fcaed929c019c5e140c8fa40d624e9c
#
_entry.id   4fcaed929c019c5e140c8fa40d624e9c
#
_cell.length_a   1.000
_cell.length_b   1.000
_cell.length_c   1.000
_cell.angle_alpha   90.00
_cell.angle_beta   90.00
_cell.angle_gamma   90.00
#
_symmetry.space_group_name_H-M   'P 1'
#
loop_
_entity.id
_entity.type
_entity.pdbx_description
1 polymer ?
#
loop_
_entity_poly.entity_id
_entity_poly.type
_entity_poly.pdbx_seq_one_letter_code
_entity_poly.pdbx_strand_id
1 'polypeptide(L)'
;MKLAVIYHSETGNTRKAAEFVRAGMEKVEGVEARAFSIDAVDEAFVSEAGGVIFGAPTYYAFASWQMVQFLQTTKLPLTDKLGAAFSTANFEQGGSEIVLENINDMLLAKGLLVFSGGVSHGMPMTHLGANAFAAGTSIEARQSVLEALGEKFAKKAVQLF
;
A
#
# COMPACT_ATOMS: atom_id res chain seq x y z
N MET A 1 4.97 16.25 -6.56
CA MET A 1 4.05 15.17 -7.00
C MET A 1 3.23 14.72 -5.81
N LYS A 2 1.90 14.53 -5.96
CA LYS A 2 1.05 13.94 -4.92
C LYS A 2 1.02 12.42 -5.02
N LEU A 3 1.10 11.73 -3.87
CA LEU A 3 0.95 10.28 -3.75
C LEU A 3 0.04 9.96 -2.57
N ALA A 4 -0.76 8.89 -2.67
CA ALA A 4 -1.69 8.50 -1.63
C ALA A 4 -1.39 7.11 -1.07
N VAL A 5 -1.72 6.90 0.19
CA VAL A 5 -1.86 5.58 0.81
C VAL A 5 -3.31 5.44 1.26
N ILE A 6 -4.01 4.41 0.81
CA ILE A 6 -5.39 4.13 1.22
C ILE A 6 -5.41 2.79 1.97
N TYR A 7 -5.98 2.78 3.17
CA TYR A 7 -5.95 1.59 4.02
C TYR A 7 -7.27 1.31 4.72
N HIS A 8 -7.50 0.04 5.04
CA HIS A 8 -8.48 -0.39 6.03
C HIS A 8 -7.76 -0.83 7.31
N SER A 9 -8.27 -0.44 8.48
CA SER A 9 -7.67 -0.80 9.77
C SER A 9 -8.71 -0.81 10.89
N GLU A 10 -8.90 -1.94 11.56
CA GLU A 10 -9.78 -2.04 12.75
C GLU A 10 -9.01 -1.79 14.05
N THR A 11 -7.84 -2.42 14.21
CA THR A 11 -7.06 -2.38 15.47
C THR A 11 -5.95 -1.32 15.46
N GLY A 12 -5.75 -0.61 14.36
CA GLY A 12 -4.70 0.40 14.21
C GLY A 12 -3.39 -0.10 13.59
N ASN A 13 -3.16 -1.40 13.46
CA ASN A 13 -1.92 -1.95 12.92
C ASN A 13 -1.70 -1.56 11.45
N THR A 14 -2.71 -1.70 10.61
CA THR A 14 -2.63 -1.32 9.19
C THR A 14 -2.48 0.20 9.04
N ARG A 15 -3.17 0.99 9.89
CA ARG A 15 -2.99 2.45 9.93
C ARG A 15 -1.54 2.83 10.24
N LYS A 16 -0.92 2.19 11.24
CA LYS A 16 0.48 2.42 11.59
C LYS A 16 1.41 2.06 10.42
N ALA A 17 1.18 0.92 9.79
CA ALA A 17 1.93 0.52 8.60
C ALA A 17 1.77 1.52 7.44
N ALA A 18 0.57 2.06 7.22
CA ALA A 18 0.30 3.09 6.21
C ALA A 18 1.10 4.37 6.46
N GLU A 19 1.26 4.78 7.73
CA GLU A 19 2.07 5.95 8.09
C GLU A 19 3.56 5.72 7.80
N PHE A 20 4.09 4.52 7.99
CA PHE A 20 5.46 4.20 7.61
C PHE A 20 5.65 4.22 6.08
N VAL A 21 4.71 3.67 5.33
CA VAL A 21 4.72 3.75 3.86
C VAL A 21 4.69 5.21 3.40
N ARG A 22 3.79 6.02 3.95
CA ARG A 22 3.70 7.46 3.67
C ARG A 22 5.01 8.18 3.99
N ALA A 23 5.58 7.93 5.17
CA ALA A 23 6.86 8.53 5.56
C ALA A 23 8.00 8.14 4.60
N GLY A 24 7.97 6.92 4.07
CA GLY A 24 8.90 6.48 3.03
C GLY A 24 8.75 7.27 1.74
N MET A 25 7.52 7.55 1.30
CA MET A 25 7.27 8.37 0.10
C MET A 25 7.83 9.79 0.25
N GLU A 26 7.68 10.41 1.41
CA GLU A 26 8.13 11.77 1.68
C GLU A 26 9.66 11.94 1.76
N LYS A 27 10.43 10.84 1.76
CA LYS A 27 11.90 10.90 1.60
C LYS A 27 12.33 11.33 0.20
N VAL A 28 11.43 11.31 -0.77
CA VAL A 28 11.71 11.71 -2.15
C VAL A 28 11.34 13.19 -2.33
N GLU A 29 12.32 13.99 -2.73
CA GLU A 29 12.14 15.43 -2.92
C GLU A 29 11.00 15.74 -3.89
N GLY A 30 10.18 16.73 -3.52
CA GLY A 30 9.04 17.17 -4.33
C GLY A 30 7.79 16.26 -4.24
N VAL A 31 7.80 15.26 -3.34
CA VAL A 31 6.64 14.39 -3.08
C VAL A 31 5.86 14.90 -1.88
N GLU A 32 4.55 15.08 -2.04
CA GLU A 32 3.56 15.25 -0.97
C GLU A 32 2.78 13.94 -0.85
N ALA A 33 2.87 13.27 0.29
CA ALA A 33 2.17 12.00 0.51
C ALA A 33 1.14 12.11 1.65
N ARG A 34 -0.05 11.52 1.46
CA ARG A 34 -1.09 11.45 2.48
C ARG A 34 -1.62 10.04 2.65
N ALA A 35 -1.97 9.68 3.88
CA ALA A 35 -2.58 8.40 4.22
C ALA A 35 -4.05 8.61 4.61
N PHE A 36 -4.95 7.79 4.04
CA PHE A 36 -6.39 7.86 4.24
C PHE A 36 -6.95 6.50 4.65
N SER A 37 -7.85 6.49 5.63
CA SER A 37 -8.76 5.35 5.80
C SER A 37 -9.72 5.28 4.61
N ILE A 38 -10.13 4.07 4.23
CA ILE A 38 -11.18 3.87 3.22
C ILE A 38 -12.48 4.64 3.52
N ASP A 39 -12.73 4.97 4.80
CA ASP A 39 -13.94 5.69 5.25
C ASP A 39 -13.80 7.22 5.15
N ALA A 40 -12.60 7.74 4.87
CA ALA A 40 -12.30 9.17 4.91
C ALA A 40 -11.28 9.58 3.82
N VAL A 41 -11.47 9.09 2.61
CA VAL A 41 -10.59 9.41 1.47
C VAL A 41 -10.84 10.83 0.98
N ASP A 42 -9.79 11.62 0.85
CA ASP A 42 -9.83 12.89 0.12
C ASP A 42 -9.78 12.60 -1.39
N GLU A 43 -10.96 12.54 -2.02
CA GLU A 43 -11.09 12.21 -3.44
C GLU A 43 -10.37 13.23 -4.35
N ALA A 44 -10.36 14.50 -3.96
CA ALA A 44 -9.67 15.55 -4.72
C ALA A 44 -8.16 15.31 -4.70
N PHE A 45 -7.60 15.00 -3.53
CA PHE A 45 -6.17 14.67 -3.41
C PHE A 45 -5.80 13.42 -4.24
N VAL A 46 -6.60 12.35 -4.13
CA VAL A 46 -6.35 11.10 -4.87
C VAL A 46 -6.51 11.30 -6.38
N SER A 47 -7.45 12.15 -6.80
CA SER A 47 -7.63 12.48 -8.22
C SER A 47 -6.36 13.08 -8.84
N GLU A 48 -5.67 13.95 -8.10
CA GLU A 48 -4.43 14.62 -8.53
C GLU A 48 -3.16 13.76 -8.29
N ALA A 49 -3.27 12.66 -7.53
CA ALA A 49 -2.12 11.82 -7.22
C ALA A 49 -1.65 11.02 -8.44
N GLY A 50 -0.33 10.94 -8.66
CA GLY A 50 0.28 10.08 -9.68
C GLY A 50 0.27 8.60 -9.32
N GLY A 51 0.09 8.26 -8.04
CA GLY A 51 0.07 6.87 -7.58
C GLY A 51 -0.61 6.69 -6.23
N VAL A 52 -1.07 5.45 -5.99
CA VAL A 52 -1.76 5.05 -4.76
C VAL A 52 -1.27 3.70 -4.29
N ILE A 53 -0.86 3.59 -3.02
CA ILE A 53 -0.59 2.30 -2.35
C ILE A 53 -1.80 1.93 -1.50
N PHE A 54 -2.26 0.68 -1.63
CA PHE A 54 -3.38 0.14 -0.87
C PHE A 54 -2.90 -0.83 0.23
N GLY A 55 -3.49 -0.72 1.42
CA GLY A 55 -3.12 -1.54 2.56
C GLY A 55 -4.32 -2.20 3.26
N ALA A 56 -4.23 -3.51 3.51
CA ALA A 56 -5.28 -4.25 4.20
C ALA A 56 -4.74 -5.19 5.28
N PRO A 57 -5.50 -5.44 6.35
CA PRO A 57 -5.22 -6.54 7.24
C PRO A 57 -5.57 -7.88 6.58
N THR A 58 -4.88 -8.93 7.03
CA THR A 58 -5.12 -10.31 6.60
C THR A 58 -6.18 -10.96 7.47
N TYR A 59 -7.29 -11.33 6.88
CA TYR A 59 -8.36 -12.09 7.52
C TYR A 59 -8.60 -13.40 6.76
N TYR A 60 -8.36 -14.55 7.42
CA TYR A 60 -8.51 -15.87 6.80
C TYR A 60 -7.75 -16.00 5.46
N ALA A 61 -6.48 -15.55 5.45
CA ALA A 61 -5.61 -15.53 4.27
C ALA A 61 -6.18 -14.70 3.08
N PHE A 62 -7.02 -13.69 3.35
CA PHE A 62 -7.59 -12.83 2.32
C PHE A 62 -7.56 -11.36 2.78
N ALA A 63 -7.64 -10.43 1.83
CA ALA A 63 -7.80 -9.03 2.16
C ALA A 63 -9.12 -8.79 2.90
N SER A 64 -9.14 -7.87 3.86
CA SER A 64 -10.39 -7.55 4.56
C SER A 64 -11.51 -7.24 3.58
N TRP A 65 -12.71 -7.75 3.86
CA TRP A 65 -13.87 -7.57 2.97
C TRP A 65 -14.18 -6.09 2.72
N GLN A 66 -13.88 -5.22 3.69
CA GLN A 66 -14.05 -3.77 3.58
C GLN A 66 -13.13 -3.17 2.49
N MET A 67 -11.86 -3.60 2.44
CA MET A 67 -10.95 -3.17 1.37
C MET A 67 -11.37 -3.73 0.01
N VAL A 68 -11.79 -4.99 -0.04
CA VAL A 68 -12.31 -5.60 -1.26
C VAL A 68 -13.54 -4.85 -1.77
N GLN A 69 -14.50 -4.59 -0.89
CA GLN A 69 -15.69 -3.81 -1.22
C GLN A 69 -15.32 -2.41 -1.70
N PHE A 70 -14.43 -1.72 -0.98
CA PHE A 70 -13.95 -0.40 -1.38
C PHE A 70 -13.37 -0.42 -2.79
N LEU A 71 -12.44 -1.34 -3.08
CA LEU A 71 -11.83 -1.46 -4.40
C LEU A 71 -12.86 -1.81 -5.49
N GLN A 72 -13.88 -2.63 -5.19
CA GLN A 72 -14.91 -2.98 -6.16
C GLN A 72 -15.86 -1.81 -6.48
N THR A 73 -16.15 -0.97 -5.49
CA THR A 73 -17.24 0.03 -5.59
C THR A 73 -16.75 1.47 -5.78
N THR A 74 -15.50 1.77 -5.45
CA THR A 74 -14.95 3.14 -5.55
C THR A 74 -15.03 3.70 -6.96
N LYS A 75 -15.35 4.99 -7.06
CA LYS A 75 -15.36 5.78 -8.30
C LYS A 75 -14.11 6.64 -8.46
N LEU A 76 -13.12 6.48 -7.61
CA LEU A 76 -11.85 7.20 -7.75
C LEU A 76 -11.23 6.96 -9.13
N PRO A 77 -10.66 7.99 -9.78
CA PRO A 77 -10.01 7.86 -11.07
C PRO A 77 -8.63 7.21 -10.89
N LEU A 78 -8.58 5.90 -10.86
CA LEU A 78 -7.37 5.11 -10.58
C LEU A 78 -6.65 4.63 -11.84
N THR A 79 -7.32 4.60 -13.00
CA THR A 79 -6.74 4.16 -14.27
C THR A 79 -5.46 4.94 -14.60
N ASP A 80 -4.44 4.23 -15.08
CA ASP A 80 -3.12 4.75 -15.48
C ASP A 80 -2.26 5.32 -14.33
N LYS A 81 -2.73 5.29 -13.08
CA LYS A 81 -1.91 5.63 -11.92
C LYS A 81 -0.97 4.48 -11.55
N LEU A 82 0.15 4.81 -10.91
CA LEU A 82 0.99 3.78 -10.27
C LEU A 82 0.24 3.19 -9.08
N GLY A 83 0.23 1.86 -8.95
CA GLY A 83 -0.43 1.13 -7.87
C GLY A 83 0.54 0.20 -7.14
N ALA A 84 0.36 0.00 -5.84
CA ALA A 84 1.09 -1.01 -5.06
C ALA A 84 0.25 -1.49 -3.88
N ALA A 85 0.72 -2.55 -3.21
CA ALA A 85 0.06 -3.12 -2.05
C ALA A 85 1.00 -3.29 -0.85
N PHE A 86 0.43 -3.16 0.36
CA PHE A 86 1.02 -3.70 1.58
C PHE A 86 -0.04 -4.43 2.40
N SER A 87 0.38 -5.34 3.27
CA SER A 87 -0.52 -6.05 4.16
C SER A 87 -0.01 -6.09 5.60
N THR A 88 -0.95 -6.26 6.53
CA THR A 88 -0.62 -6.59 7.92
C THR A 88 -1.28 -7.90 8.32
N ALA A 89 -0.60 -8.67 9.14
CA ALA A 89 -1.11 -9.93 9.68
C ALA A 89 -0.67 -10.11 11.14
N ASN A 90 -1.33 -11.01 11.87
CA ASN A 90 -0.82 -11.41 13.18
C ASN A 90 0.42 -12.28 13.04
N PHE A 91 0.43 -13.24 12.12
CA PHE A 91 1.49 -14.25 11.99
C PHE A 91 2.16 -14.17 10.61
N GLU A 92 3.47 -14.44 10.56
CA GLU A 92 4.26 -14.44 9.32
C GLU A 92 3.72 -15.44 8.29
N GLN A 93 3.21 -16.59 8.72
CA GLN A 93 2.65 -17.61 7.82
C GLN A 93 1.11 -17.55 7.77
N GLY A 94 0.54 -16.38 7.97
CA GLY A 94 -0.92 -16.17 8.02
C GLY A 94 -1.59 -15.90 6.68
N GLY A 95 -0.87 -16.01 5.56
CA GLY A 95 -1.42 -15.74 4.21
C GLY A 95 -1.37 -14.27 3.80
N SER A 96 -0.48 -13.48 4.39
CA SER A 96 -0.32 -12.06 4.06
C SER A 96 0.12 -11.81 2.62
N GLU A 97 0.85 -12.75 2.01
CA GLU A 97 1.21 -12.70 0.59
C GLU A 97 -0.01 -12.84 -0.33
N ILE A 98 -0.98 -13.68 0.06
CA ILE A 98 -2.23 -13.82 -0.67
C ILE A 98 -3.02 -12.50 -0.68
N VAL A 99 -2.96 -11.75 0.42
CA VAL A 99 -3.57 -10.40 0.49
C VAL A 99 -2.93 -9.45 -0.49
N LEU A 100 -1.59 -9.48 -0.62
CA LEU A 100 -0.88 -8.67 -1.63
C LEU A 100 -1.30 -9.03 -3.05
N GLU A 101 -1.39 -10.32 -3.35
CA GLU A 101 -1.85 -10.82 -4.64
C GLU A 101 -3.28 -10.36 -4.93
N ASN A 102 -4.23 -10.56 -3.99
CA ASN A 102 -5.61 -10.12 -4.14
C ASN A 102 -5.72 -8.62 -4.47
N ILE A 103 -4.98 -7.77 -3.73
CA ILE A 103 -5.01 -6.33 -3.99
C ILE A 103 -4.42 -6.03 -5.36
N ASN A 104 -3.24 -6.57 -5.68
CA ASN A 104 -2.57 -6.32 -6.96
C ASN A 104 -3.44 -6.74 -8.16
N ASP A 105 -4.15 -7.86 -8.09
CA ASP A 105 -5.08 -8.31 -9.13
C ASP A 105 -6.23 -7.32 -9.32
N MET A 106 -6.78 -6.80 -8.22
CA MET A 106 -7.82 -5.76 -8.30
C MET A 106 -7.30 -4.45 -8.88
N LEU A 107 -6.05 -4.07 -8.57
CA LEU A 107 -5.41 -2.88 -9.15
C LEU A 107 -5.20 -3.05 -10.66
N LEU A 108 -4.71 -4.20 -11.11
CA LEU A 108 -4.59 -4.53 -12.54
C LEU A 108 -5.95 -4.46 -13.24
N ALA A 109 -7.00 -5.04 -12.65
CA ALA A 109 -8.35 -5.00 -13.19
C ALA A 109 -8.92 -3.57 -13.29
N LYS A 110 -8.45 -2.64 -12.44
CA LYS A 110 -8.81 -1.21 -12.49
C LYS A 110 -7.93 -0.39 -13.44
N GLY A 111 -6.94 -1.00 -14.09
CA GLY A 111 -6.07 -0.34 -15.05
C GLY A 111 -4.91 0.44 -14.42
N LEU A 112 -4.51 0.14 -13.18
CA LEU A 112 -3.31 0.72 -12.61
C LEU A 112 -2.04 0.02 -13.14
N LEU A 113 -0.94 0.74 -13.14
CA LEU A 113 0.40 0.20 -13.37
C LEU A 113 0.94 -0.36 -12.04
N VAL A 114 0.90 -1.67 -11.85
CA VAL A 114 1.25 -2.28 -10.56
C VAL A 114 2.76 -2.35 -10.37
N PHE A 115 3.22 -1.80 -9.23
CA PHE A 115 4.61 -1.80 -8.79
C PHE A 115 4.74 -2.53 -7.44
N SER A 116 5.34 -3.70 -7.47
CA SER A 116 5.48 -4.56 -6.27
C SER A 116 6.68 -4.22 -5.37
N GLY A 117 7.55 -3.32 -5.81
CA GLY A 117 8.85 -3.08 -5.18
C GLY A 117 9.96 -4.01 -5.66
N GLY A 118 9.65 -5.18 -6.20
CA GLY A 118 10.51 -6.15 -6.88
C GLY A 118 11.93 -6.33 -6.34
N VAL A 119 12.46 -7.54 -6.35
CA VAL A 119 13.81 -7.84 -5.82
C VAL A 119 14.93 -7.08 -6.53
N SER A 120 14.77 -6.78 -7.81
CA SER A 120 15.76 -6.05 -8.60
C SER A 120 15.90 -4.58 -8.23
N HIS A 121 14.98 -4.04 -7.43
CA HIS A 121 15.08 -2.69 -6.86
C HIS A 121 15.89 -2.62 -5.55
N GLY A 122 16.57 -3.70 -5.21
CA GLY A 122 17.50 -3.76 -4.06
C GLY A 122 16.82 -4.06 -2.71
N MET A 123 17.63 -4.06 -1.67
CA MET A 123 17.18 -4.34 -0.29
C MET A 123 16.32 -3.21 0.31
N PRO A 124 15.43 -3.48 1.26
CA PRO A 124 14.92 -4.82 1.55
C PRO A 124 14.11 -5.37 0.36
N MET A 125 14.21 -6.68 0.15
CA MET A 125 13.52 -7.32 -0.97
C MET A 125 12.03 -7.50 -0.66
N THR A 126 11.19 -7.13 -1.62
CA THR A 126 9.75 -7.43 -1.62
C THR A 126 9.40 -8.07 -2.97
N HIS A 127 8.45 -9.01 -3.00
CA HIS A 127 8.04 -9.66 -4.26
C HIS A 127 6.74 -9.08 -4.80
N LEU A 128 5.70 -9.03 -3.95
CA LEU A 128 4.36 -8.59 -4.32
C LEU A 128 3.94 -7.29 -3.62
N GLY A 129 4.79 -6.76 -2.74
CA GLY A 129 4.54 -5.64 -1.84
C GLY A 129 5.17 -5.91 -0.48
N ALA A 130 4.85 -5.12 0.54
CA ALA A 130 5.43 -5.25 1.88
C ALA A 130 4.43 -5.85 2.88
N ASN A 131 4.93 -6.70 3.79
CA ASN A 131 4.16 -7.28 4.88
C ASN A 131 4.67 -6.81 6.23
N ALA A 132 3.77 -6.62 7.21
CA ALA A 132 4.11 -6.39 8.61
C ALA A 132 3.29 -7.29 9.53
N PHE A 133 3.87 -7.69 10.66
CA PHE A 133 3.31 -8.70 11.56
C PHE A 133 3.20 -8.17 12.98
N ALA A 134 2.16 -8.61 13.73
CA ALA A 134 1.87 -8.12 15.06
C ALA A 134 2.13 -9.15 16.18
N ALA A 135 1.89 -10.43 15.95
CA ALA A 135 2.09 -11.46 16.97
C ALA A 135 3.57 -11.90 17.05
N GLY A 136 4.10 -11.93 18.25
CA GLY A 136 5.52 -12.28 18.50
C GLY A 136 6.53 -11.18 18.10
N THR A 137 6.05 -10.06 17.56
CA THR A 137 6.84 -8.91 17.11
C THR A 137 5.97 -7.65 17.18
N SER A 138 6.33 -6.61 16.46
CA SER A 138 5.49 -5.41 16.33
C SER A 138 5.51 -4.89 14.90
N ILE A 139 4.51 -4.09 14.54
CA ILE A 139 4.48 -3.44 13.22
C ILE A 139 5.74 -2.58 13.01
N GLU A 140 6.27 -1.99 14.07
CA GLU A 140 7.52 -1.19 14.06
C GLU A 140 8.75 -2.00 13.64
N ALA A 141 8.77 -3.30 13.92
CA ALA A 141 9.88 -4.18 13.48
C ALA A 141 10.00 -4.25 11.95
N ARG A 142 8.94 -3.90 11.23
CA ARG A 142 8.89 -3.87 9.77
C ARG A 142 8.89 -2.45 9.20
N GLN A 143 9.11 -1.41 10.03
CA GLN A 143 9.12 -0.02 9.61
C GLN A 143 10.04 0.21 8.41
N SER A 144 11.29 -0.26 8.48
CA SER A 144 12.28 -0.06 7.40
C SER A 144 11.84 -0.66 6.07
N VAL A 145 11.13 -1.79 6.09
CA VAL A 145 10.60 -2.45 4.89
C VAL A 145 9.44 -1.64 4.30
N LEU A 146 8.52 -1.15 5.15
CA LEU A 146 7.38 -0.35 4.74
C LEU A 146 7.81 1.02 4.20
N GLU A 147 8.76 1.68 4.88
CA GLU A 147 9.35 2.93 4.39
C GLU A 147 10.08 2.73 3.05
N ALA A 148 10.82 1.63 2.90
CA ALA A 148 11.51 1.32 1.65
C ALA A 148 10.52 1.06 0.49
N LEU A 149 9.38 0.43 0.75
CA LEU A 149 8.31 0.30 -0.25
C LEU A 149 7.83 1.69 -0.69
N GLY A 150 7.51 2.57 0.27
CA GLY A 150 7.07 3.94 0.00
C GLY A 150 8.09 4.74 -0.80
N GLU A 151 9.36 4.70 -0.39
CA GLU A 151 10.44 5.42 -1.07
C GLU A 151 10.67 4.92 -2.51
N LYS A 152 10.73 3.60 -2.71
CA LYS A 152 10.88 2.99 -4.05
C LYS A 152 9.70 3.33 -4.95
N PHE A 153 8.48 3.28 -4.40
CA PHE A 153 7.25 3.64 -5.11
C PHE A 153 7.27 5.11 -5.55
N ALA A 154 7.64 6.02 -4.65
CA ALA A 154 7.71 7.44 -4.95
C ALA A 154 8.78 7.74 -6.02
N LYS A 155 9.97 7.13 -5.93
CA LYS A 155 11.00 7.24 -6.97
C LYS A 155 10.49 6.75 -8.32
N LYS A 156 9.74 5.65 -8.34
CA LYS A 156 9.15 5.11 -9.57
C LYS A 156 8.08 6.03 -10.12
N ALA A 157 7.21 6.59 -9.27
CA ALA A 157 6.18 7.53 -9.70
C ALA A 157 6.77 8.80 -10.34
N VAL A 158 7.78 9.41 -9.69
CA VAL A 158 8.51 10.58 -10.22
C VAL A 158 9.23 10.28 -11.54
N GLN A 159 9.66 9.02 -11.75
CA GLN A 159 10.31 8.60 -13.01
C GLN A 159 9.31 8.47 -14.17
N LEU A 160 8.06 8.12 -13.88
CA LEU A 160 7.05 7.80 -14.89
C LEU A 160 6.16 9.00 -15.26
N PHE A 161 5.96 9.92 -14.31
CA PHE A 161 5.05 11.07 -14.43
C PHE A 161 5.75 12.39 -14.11
#